data_4effbee28ecacdb819ef2d0bc875a01e
#
_entry.id   4effbee28ecacdb819ef2d0bc875a01e
#
_cell.length_a   1.000
_cell.length_b   1.000
_cell.length_c   1.000
_cell.angle_alpha   90.00
_cell.angle_beta   90.00
_cell.angle_gamma   90.00
#
_symmetry.space_group_name_H-M   'P 1'
#
loop_
_entity.id
_entity.type
_entity.pdbx_description
1 polymer ?
#
loop_
_entity_poly.entity_id
_entity_poly.type
_entity_poly.pdbx_seq_one_letter_code
_entity_poly.pdbx_strand_id
1 'polypeptide(L)'
;MASLYRKPCVTSAEADIGYESDGLWNKYAERLDQCDFFAGCGKKNGAVDYCAIAYCYWLFINVITDDGDVDDNDRKYMVHYAMYQSDECCTSAGCTQQANAYKNNGAWSEDYADLAVGYQVFFKKSNGAIYHTGICVDWNDEGFYTVEANVNSYHTEKRFYKYGDSKVAGFGIPRFDGYELAAAPSAPSVPVEEKPEFNDDLIDQLARKCINGDFGNYPLRKQKLNSLGYGNIYSIVQRRVNEIIYR
;
A
#
# COMPACT_ATOMS: atom_id res chain seq x y z
N MET A 1 -0.28 -9.61 21.26
CA MET A 1 -0.77 -10.00 19.89
C MET A 1 0.15 -9.31 18.88
N ALA A 2 0.52 -9.98 17.79
CA ALA A 2 1.36 -9.36 16.75
C ALA A 2 0.51 -8.41 15.90
N SER A 3 1.06 -7.27 15.52
CA SER A 3 0.41 -6.22 14.73
C SER A 3 1.34 -5.68 13.66
N LEU A 4 0.78 -5.23 12.56
CA LEU A 4 1.52 -4.68 11.42
C LEU A 4 0.88 -3.37 10.97
N TYR A 5 1.61 -2.26 11.10
CA TYR A 5 1.12 -0.94 10.74
C TYR A 5 1.75 -0.44 9.45
N ARG A 6 0.94 0.23 8.65
CA ARG A 6 1.29 0.73 7.32
C ARG A 6 2.46 1.73 7.32
N LYS A 7 2.38 2.73 8.19
CA LYS A 7 3.35 3.83 8.23
C LYS A 7 4.80 3.39 8.48
N PRO A 8 5.11 2.51 9.46
CA PRO A 8 6.46 2.00 9.64
C PRO A 8 7.01 1.29 8.40
N CYS A 9 6.17 0.50 7.69
CA CYS A 9 6.59 -0.19 6.46
C CYS A 9 7.00 0.81 5.37
N VAL A 10 6.24 1.88 5.20
CA VAL A 10 6.56 2.97 4.25
C VAL A 10 7.85 3.68 4.65
N THR A 11 8.00 4.04 5.92
CA THR A 11 9.22 4.69 6.43
C THR A 11 10.47 3.83 6.19
N SER A 12 10.37 2.51 6.40
CA SER A 12 11.48 1.58 6.14
C SER A 12 11.81 1.47 4.66
N ALA A 13 10.80 1.49 3.79
CA ALA A 13 11.01 1.48 2.35
C ALA A 13 11.69 2.78 1.88
N GLU A 14 11.25 3.94 2.38
CA GLU A 14 11.87 5.23 2.04
C GLU A 14 13.30 5.35 2.57
N ALA A 15 13.61 4.76 3.73
CA ALA A 15 14.97 4.72 4.28
C ALA A 15 15.93 3.88 3.42
N ASP A 16 15.40 2.99 2.59
CA ASP A 16 16.18 2.13 1.71
C ASP A 16 16.47 2.77 0.34
N ILE A 17 15.95 3.94 0.05
CA ILE A 17 16.24 4.65 -1.21
C ILE A 17 17.74 4.89 -1.33
N GLY A 18 18.32 4.49 -2.48
CA GLY A 18 19.75 4.54 -2.74
C GLY A 18 20.51 3.29 -2.31
N TYR A 19 19.83 2.29 -1.72
CA TYR A 19 20.47 0.99 -1.47
C TYR A 19 20.77 0.30 -2.79
N GLU A 20 22.01 -0.22 -2.92
CA GLU A 20 22.49 -1.02 -4.04
C GLU A 20 22.97 -2.36 -3.51
N SER A 21 22.53 -3.46 -4.13
CA SER A 21 23.01 -4.79 -3.78
C SER A 21 24.15 -5.25 -4.67
N ASP A 22 24.89 -6.22 -4.20
CA ASP A 22 25.92 -6.92 -4.99
C ASP A 22 25.27 -8.08 -5.78
N GLY A 23 24.55 -7.73 -6.83
CA GLY A 23 23.84 -8.71 -7.64
C GLY A 23 22.57 -9.25 -7.00
N LEU A 24 22.33 -10.56 -7.07
CA LEU A 24 21.12 -11.20 -6.53
C LEU A 24 21.13 -11.32 -5.01
N TRP A 25 22.31 -11.25 -4.37
CA TRP A 25 22.46 -11.26 -2.92
C TRP A 25 22.19 -9.86 -2.38
N ASN A 26 21.18 -9.75 -1.52
CA ASN A 26 20.70 -8.47 -1.01
C ASN A 26 20.22 -8.61 0.45
N LYS A 27 20.25 -7.50 1.19
CA LYS A 27 19.88 -7.48 2.61
C LYS A 27 18.46 -7.97 2.88
N TYR A 28 17.54 -7.80 1.93
CA TYR A 28 16.15 -8.19 2.07
C TYR A 28 16.00 -9.71 2.11
N ALA A 29 16.56 -10.37 1.08
CA ALA A 29 16.52 -11.82 1.01
C ALA A 29 17.40 -12.47 2.07
N GLU A 30 18.56 -11.89 2.39
CA GLU A 30 19.44 -12.37 3.46
C GLU A 30 18.73 -12.43 4.80
N ARG A 31 18.00 -11.36 5.18
CA ARG A 31 17.27 -11.33 6.45
C ARG A 31 16.10 -12.33 6.49
N LEU A 32 15.38 -12.46 5.41
CA LEU A 32 14.25 -13.39 5.33
C LEU A 32 14.69 -14.85 5.23
N ASP A 33 15.84 -15.11 4.61
CA ASP A 33 16.43 -16.46 4.53
C ASP A 33 16.86 -17.00 5.90
N GLN A 34 17.32 -16.10 6.80
CA GLN A 34 17.72 -16.45 8.17
C GLN A 34 16.58 -17.01 9.03
N CYS A 35 15.32 -16.71 8.70
CA CYS A 35 14.14 -17.19 9.43
C CYS A 35 13.31 -18.22 8.63
N ASP A 36 13.87 -18.82 7.61
CA ASP A 36 13.17 -19.76 6.74
C ASP A 36 11.87 -19.18 6.14
N PHE A 37 11.84 -17.89 5.83
CA PHE A 37 10.67 -17.25 5.24
C PHE A 37 10.24 -17.91 3.93
N PHE A 38 11.20 -18.48 3.19
CA PHE A 38 10.99 -19.20 1.94
C PHE A 38 10.84 -20.71 2.11
N ALA A 39 10.63 -21.20 3.32
CA ALA A 39 10.45 -22.62 3.57
C ALA A 39 9.29 -23.17 2.72
N GLY A 40 9.52 -24.30 2.08
CA GLY A 40 8.53 -24.96 1.23
C GLY A 40 8.47 -24.50 -0.22
N CYS A 41 9.08 -23.39 -0.62
CA CYS A 41 9.11 -22.97 -2.03
C CYS A 41 10.42 -23.30 -2.77
N GLY A 42 11.37 -23.90 -2.11
CA GLY A 42 12.66 -24.26 -2.72
C GLY A 42 13.50 -23.08 -3.18
N LYS A 43 13.14 -21.88 -2.79
CA LYS A 43 13.84 -20.63 -3.16
C LYS A 43 14.63 -20.10 -1.96
N LYS A 44 15.80 -19.57 -2.26
CA LYS A 44 16.70 -18.94 -1.30
C LYS A 44 17.25 -17.64 -1.89
N ASN A 45 18.00 -16.89 -1.08
CA ASN A 45 18.70 -15.71 -1.52
C ASN A 45 19.51 -16.03 -2.80
N GLY A 46 19.50 -15.15 -3.78
CA GLY A 46 20.07 -15.36 -5.10
C GLY A 46 19.16 -16.08 -6.12
N ALA A 47 18.03 -16.65 -5.69
CA ALA A 47 17.09 -17.38 -6.54
C ALA A 47 15.67 -16.78 -6.56
N VAL A 48 15.46 -15.61 -5.95
CA VAL A 48 14.16 -14.96 -5.77
C VAL A 48 14.09 -13.60 -6.45
N ASP A 49 12.87 -13.16 -6.78
CA ASP A 49 12.64 -11.84 -7.34
C ASP A 49 12.85 -10.78 -6.25
N TYR A 50 13.93 -10.06 -6.35
CA TYR A 50 14.41 -9.08 -5.38
C TYR A 50 13.33 -8.04 -5.02
N CYS A 51 12.58 -7.50 -5.99
CA CYS A 51 11.53 -6.50 -5.74
C CYS A 51 10.38 -7.07 -4.91
N ALA A 52 9.95 -8.31 -5.18
CA ALA A 52 8.90 -8.98 -4.42
C ALA A 52 9.34 -9.26 -2.98
N ILE A 53 10.60 -9.60 -2.80
CA ILE A 53 11.19 -9.89 -1.49
C ILE A 53 11.38 -8.61 -0.67
N ALA A 54 11.75 -7.50 -1.28
CA ALA A 54 11.89 -6.22 -0.59
C ALA A 54 10.56 -5.78 0.05
N TYR A 55 9.44 -5.97 -0.65
CA TYR A 55 8.12 -5.69 -0.07
C TYR A 55 7.85 -6.55 1.17
N CYS A 56 8.09 -7.86 1.10
CA CYS A 56 7.96 -8.75 2.26
C CYS A 56 8.86 -8.32 3.41
N TYR A 57 10.10 -7.93 3.12
CA TYR A 57 11.05 -7.46 4.12
C TYR A 57 10.57 -6.19 4.84
N TRP A 58 10.07 -5.19 4.12
CA TRP A 58 9.55 -3.97 4.74
C TRP A 58 8.36 -4.23 5.65
N LEU A 59 7.54 -5.22 5.34
CA LEU A 59 6.50 -5.67 6.25
C LEU A 59 7.09 -6.40 7.45
N PHE A 60 7.97 -7.38 7.21
CA PHE A 60 8.55 -8.28 8.20
C PHE A 60 9.25 -7.55 9.35
N ILE A 61 10.12 -6.58 9.02
CA ILE A 61 10.87 -5.83 10.03
C ILE A 61 10.01 -4.88 10.87
N ASN A 62 8.78 -4.59 10.43
CA ASN A 62 7.86 -3.66 11.07
C ASN A 62 6.68 -4.35 11.79
N VAL A 63 6.70 -5.67 11.92
CA VAL A 63 5.78 -6.38 12.82
C VAL A 63 6.17 -6.09 14.27
N ILE A 64 5.19 -5.72 15.07
CA ILE A 64 5.36 -5.44 16.50
C ILE A 64 4.43 -6.31 17.34
N THR A 65 4.73 -6.46 18.63
CA THR A 65 3.85 -7.05 19.64
C THR A 65 3.65 -6.09 20.80
N ASP A 66 2.59 -6.29 21.57
CA ASP A 66 2.23 -5.42 22.71
C ASP A 66 3.33 -5.42 23.79
N ASP A 67 4.09 -6.51 23.92
CA ASP A 67 5.18 -6.70 24.86
C ASP A 67 6.58 -6.35 24.29
N GLY A 68 6.64 -6.05 22.99
CA GLY A 68 7.87 -5.68 22.29
C GLY A 68 8.79 -6.84 21.91
N ASP A 69 8.45 -8.06 22.30
CA ASP A 69 9.23 -9.27 21.97
C ASP A 69 8.57 -10.02 20.79
N VAL A 70 9.03 -9.71 19.57
CA VAL A 70 8.51 -10.30 18.33
C VAL A 70 9.51 -11.30 17.80
N ASP A 71 9.15 -12.58 17.84
CA ASP A 71 9.97 -13.61 17.20
C ASP A 71 9.78 -13.64 15.66
N ASP A 72 10.66 -14.36 14.99
CA ASP A 72 10.65 -14.45 13.52
C ASP A 72 9.46 -15.26 12.98
N ASN A 73 8.87 -16.17 13.77
CA ASN A 73 7.68 -16.90 13.36
C ASN A 73 6.45 -15.99 13.39
N ASP A 74 6.32 -15.17 14.44
CA ASP A 74 5.26 -14.15 14.51
C ASP A 74 5.36 -13.15 13.35
N ARG A 75 6.56 -12.68 13.05
CA ARG A 75 6.80 -11.81 11.89
C ARG A 75 6.40 -12.46 10.57
N LYS A 76 6.84 -13.68 10.36
CA LYS A 76 6.53 -14.49 9.18
C LYS A 76 5.02 -14.71 9.03
N TYR A 77 4.35 -15.11 10.11
CA TYR A 77 2.91 -15.30 10.13
C TYR A 77 2.17 -14.00 9.77
N MET A 78 2.55 -12.89 10.37
CA MET A 78 1.90 -11.59 10.11
C MET A 78 2.08 -11.11 8.68
N VAL A 79 3.25 -11.31 8.06
CA VAL A 79 3.46 -10.96 6.64
C VAL A 79 2.59 -11.85 5.75
N HIS A 80 2.55 -13.16 5.98
CA HIS A 80 1.69 -14.07 5.22
C HIS A 80 0.21 -13.69 5.37
N TYR A 81 -0.23 -13.42 6.59
CA TYR A 81 -1.59 -12.95 6.87
C TYR A 81 -1.90 -11.64 6.14
N ALA A 82 -1.00 -10.65 6.22
CA ALA A 82 -1.18 -9.36 5.57
C ALA A 82 -1.30 -9.48 4.03
N MET A 83 -0.55 -10.40 3.45
CA MET A 83 -0.49 -10.61 1.99
C MET A 83 -1.43 -11.72 1.48
N TYR A 84 -2.34 -12.24 2.31
CA TYR A 84 -3.27 -13.32 1.96
C TYR A 84 -2.57 -14.62 1.50
N GLN A 85 -1.43 -14.91 2.09
CA GLN A 85 -0.66 -16.11 1.79
C GLN A 85 -0.92 -17.18 2.84
N SER A 86 -0.83 -18.46 2.44
CA SER A 86 -0.93 -19.56 3.40
C SER A 86 0.42 -19.81 4.08
N ASP A 87 0.38 -20.27 5.33
CA ASP A 87 1.58 -20.62 6.09
C ASP A 87 2.37 -21.79 5.47
N GLU A 88 1.71 -22.60 4.64
CA GLU A 88 2.29 -23.80 4.04
C GLU A 88 2.99 -23.53 2.71
N CYS A 89 2.78 -22.36 2.10
CA CYS A 89 3.32 -22.04 0.81
C CYS A 89 3.96 -20.67 0.81
N CYS A 90 5.25 -20.63 0.60
CA CYS A 90 6.00 -19.45 0.33
C CYS A 90 5.63 -18.89 -1.06
N THR A 91 4.47 -18.30 -1.19
CA THR A 91 4.06 -17.59 -2.41
C THR A 91 4.75 -16.25 -2.54
N SER A 92 5.51 -15.85 -1.52
CA SER A 92 6.12 -14.54 -1.36
C SER A 92 7.32 -14.27 -2.26
N ALA A 93 7.88 -15.28 -2.91
CA ALA A 93 9.13 -15.14 -3.65
C ALA A 93 8.98 -14.59 -5.09
N GLY A 94 7.77 -14.30 -5.57
CA GLY A 94 7.58 -13.83 -6.94
C GLY A 94 6.39 -12.89 -7.09
N CYS A 95 6.54 -11.89 -7.97
CA CYS A 95 5.52 -10.86 -8.19
C CYS A 95 4.19 -11.43 -8.64
N THR A 96 4.20 -12.41 -9.56
CA THR A 96 2.97 -13.04 -10.06
C THR A 96 2.24 -13.79 -8.95
N GLN A 97 2.97 -14.52 -8.10
CA GLN A 97 2.40 -15.28 -6.99
C GLN A 97 1.77 -14.35 -5.95
N GLN A 98 2.44 -13.27 -5.60
CA GLN A 98 1.92 -12.26 -4.69
C GLN A 98 0.64 -11.59 -5.26
N ALA A 99 0.65 -11.19 -6.53
CA ALA A 99 -0.52 -10.62 -7.17
C ALA A 99 -1.72 -11.61 -7.19
N ASN A 100 -1.46 -12.88 -7.46
CA ASN A 100 -2.50 -13.91 -7.46
C ASN A 100 -3.08 -14.14 -6.04
N ALA A 101 -2.26 -14.05 -4.99
CA ALA A 101 -2.74 -14.15 -3.61
C ALA A 101 -3.78 -13.05 -3.32
N TYR A 102 -3.52 -11.80 -3.68
CA TYR A 102 -4.48 -10.70 -3.56
C TYR A 102 -5.73 -10.92 -4.40
N LYS A 103 -5.58 -11.29 -5.68
CA LYS A 103 -6.70 -11.53 -6.60
C LYS A 103 -7.64 -12.63 -6.10
N ASN A 104 -7.08 -13.74 -5.68
CA ASN A 104 -7.84 -14.90 -5.21
C ASN A 104 -8.62 -14.62 -3.91
N ASN A 105 -8.23 -13.61 -3.17
CA ASN A 105 -8.85 -13.22 -1.89
C ASN A 105 -9.68 -11.93 -1.97
N GLY A 106 -9.93 -11.40 -3.17
CA GLY A 106 -10.71 -10.17 -3.36
C GLY A 106 -10.04 -8.90 -2.81
N ALA A 107 -8.72 -8.94 -2.63
CA ALA A 107 -7.88 -7.86 -2.12
C ALA A 107 -7.03 -7.22 -3.23
N TRP A 108 -7.53 -7.20 -4.43
CA TRP A 108 -6.91 -6.59 -5.60
C TRP A 108 -7.79 -5.49 -6.18
N SER A 109 -7.18 -4.39 -6.59
CA SER A 109 -7.85 -3.34 -7.35
C SER A 109 -6.99 -2.86 -8.52
N GLU A 110 -7.67 -2.43 -9.59
CA GLU A 110 -7.09 -1.69 -10.72
C GLU A 110 -7.57 -0.24 -10.73
N ASP A 111 -8.47 0.12 -9.81
CA ASP A 111 -8.98 1.48 -9.65
C ASP A 111 -8.02 2.29 -8.77
N TYR A 112 -7.42 3.34 -9.33
CA TYR A 112 -6.52 4.24 -8.61
C TYR A 112 -7.19 4.92 -7.40
N ALA A 113 -8.50 4.95 -7.35
CA ALA A 113 -9.21 5.46 -6.17
C ALA A 113 -9.09 4.57 -4.93
N ASP A 114 -8.74 3.31 -5.13
CA ASP A 114 -8.48 2.37 -4.05
C ASP A 114 -7.00 2.37 -3.62
N LEU A 115 -6.12 3.01 -4.41
CA LEU A 115 -4.70 3.09 -4.07
C LEU A 115 -4.49 3.88 -2.79
N ALA A 116 -3.68 3.34 -1.90
CA ALA A 116 -3.25 4.02 -0.69
C ALA A 116 -1.76 3.79 -0.41
N VAL A 117 -1.17 4.72 0.34
CA VAL A 117 0.21 4.61 0.83
C VAL A 117 0.36 3.30 1.61
N GLY A 118 1.43 2.56 1.38
CA GLY A 118 1.69 1.24 1.94
C GLY A 118 1.17 0.07 1.10
N TYR A 119 0.29 0.31 0.11
CA TYR A 119 -0.18 -0.75 -0.76
C TYR A 119 0.91 -1.23 -1.71
N GLN A 120 0.82 -2.50 -2.09
CA GLN A 120 1.74 -3.09 -3.05
C GLN A 120 1.28 -2.77 -4.47
N VAL A 121 2.14 -2.12 -5.24
CA VAL A 121 1.90 -1.78 -6.64
C VAL A 121 2.55 -2.83 -7.52
N PHE A 122 1.81 -3.33 -8.51
CA PHE A 122 2.31 -4.33 -9.45
C PHE A 122 2.40 -3.77 -10.85
N PHE A 123 3.48 -4.16 -11.55
CA PHE A 123 3.78 -3.71 -12.90
C PHE A 123 3.76 -4.87 -13.89
N LYS A 124 3.26 -4.60 -15.10
CA LYS A 124 3.10 -5.57 -16.19
C LYS A 124 3.91 -5.22 -17.41
N LYS A 125 4.32 -6.24 -18.14
CA LYS A 125 4.88 -6.14 -19.50
C LYS A 125 3.76 -5.85 -20.49
N SER A 126 4.12 -5.53 -21.75
CA SER A 126 3.15 -5.29 -22.84
C SER A 126 2.24 -6.49 -23.12
N ASN A 127 2.67 -7.70 -22.81
CA ASN A 127 1.86 -8.93 -22.92
C ASN A 127 0.96 -9.19 -21.69
N GLY A 128 0.89 -8.27 -20.73
CA GLY A 128 0.09 -8.38 -19.52
C GLY A 128 0.73 -9.17 -18.37
N ALA A 129 1.89 -9.79 -18.56
CA ALA A 129 2.57 -10.57 -17.52
C ALA A 129 3.12 -9.65 -16.43
N ILE A 130 2.76 -9.92 -15.18
CA ILE A 130 3.30 -9.21 -14.01
C ILE A 130 4.76 -9.63 -13.83
N TYR A 131 5.64 -8.64 -13.69
CA TYR A 131 7.09 -8.88 -13.61
C TYR A 131 7.79 -8.11 -12.50
N HIS A 132 7.14 -7.10 -11.94
CA HIS A 132 7.77 -6.19 -10.98
C HIS A 132 6.76 -5.67 -9.97
N THR A 133 7.26 -5.19 -8.82
CA THR A 133 6.44 -4.62 -7.77
C THR A 133 7.21 -3.61 -6.93
N GLY A 134 6.48 -2.74 -6.25
CA GLY A 134 6.98 -1.77 -5.28
C GLY A 134 5.92 -1.47 -4.22
N ILE A 135 6.27 -0.60 -3.28
CA ILE A 135 5.34 -0.07 -2.28
C ILE A 135 4.94 1.35 -2.64
N CYS A 136 3.66 1.68 -2.60
CA CYS A 136 3.19 3.06 -2.73
C CYS A 136 3.59 3.84 -1.48
N VAL A 137 4.29 4.98 -1.65
CA VAL A 137 4.78 5.78 -0.53
C VAL A 137 4.17 7.18 -0.47
N ASP A 138 3.66 7.69 -1.58
CA ASP A 138 3.07 9.03 -1.66
C ASP A 138 2.22 9.17 -2.94
N TRP A 139 1.42 10.24 -3.04
CA TRP A 139 0.63 10.55 -4.22
C TRP A 139 0.28 12.05 -4.30
N ASN A 140 -0.05 12.54 -5.49
CA ASN A 140 -0.51 13.90 -5.76
C ASN A 140 -1.62 13.89 -6.82
N ASP A 141 -2.01 15.06 -7.33
CA ASP A 141 -3.08 15.18 -8.33
C ASP A 141 -2.74 14.55 -9.71
N GLU A 142 -1.46 14.35 -10.01
CA GLU A 142 -0.99 13.82 -11.29
C GLU A 142 -0.71 12.31 -11.27
N GLY A 143 -0.39 11.75 -10.09
CA GLY A 143 0.02 10.37 -9.97
C GLY A 143 0.46 9.99 -8.57
N PHE A 144 1.26 8.96 -8.48
CA PHE A 144 1.73 8.41 -7.22
C PHE A 144 3.22 8.04 -7.27
N TYR A 145 3.80 7.94 -6.10
CA TYR A 145 5.19 7.54 -5.92
C TYR A 145 5.27 6.15 -5.32
N THR A 146 6.22 5.37 -5.85
CA THR A 146 6.59 4.07 -5.29
C THR A 146 8.03 4.08 -4.82
N VAL A 147 8.36 3.20 -3.87
CA VAL A 147 9.72 2.73 -3.66
C VAL A 147 9.81 1.32 -4.21
N GLU A 148 10.79 1.10 -5.07
CA GLU A 148 10.98 -0.13 -5.82
C GLU A 148 12.41 -0.61 -5.66
N ALA A 149 12.57 -1.89 -5.34
CA ALA A 149 13.87 -2.55 -5.31
C ALA A 149 14.13 -3.32 -6.61
N ASN A 150 15.37 -3.63 -6.89
CA ASN A 150 15.82 -4.32 -8.09
C ASN A 150 15.50 -3.55 -9.40
N VAL A 151 15.69 -2.25 -9.36
CA VAL A 151 15.62 -1.38 -10.53
C VAL A 151 17.03 -0.98 -10.97
N ASN A 152 17.21 -0.64 -12.25
CA ASN A 152 18.48 -0.12 -12.79
C ASN A 152 19.74 -0.88 -12.31
N SER A 153 19.71 -2.22 -12.38
CA SER A 153 20.81 -3.09 -11.92
C SER A 153 21.00 -3.08 -10.40
N TYR A 154 19.97 -3.55 -9.71
CA TYR A 154 19.97 -3.86 -8.27
C TYR A 154 19.86 -2.66 -7.31
N HIS A 155 19.39 -1.50 -7.78
CA HIS A 155 19.12 -0.34 -6.92
C HIS A 155 17.72 -0.39 -6.29
N THR A 156 17.57 0.32 -5.17
CA THR A 156 16.28 0.68 -4.61
C THR A 156 16.05 2.17 -4.85
N GLU A 157 14.97 2.51 -5.56
CA GLU A 157 14.69 3.86 -6.03
C GLU A 157 13.26 4.29 -5.72
N LYS A 158 13.07 5.61 -5.53
CA LYS A 158 11.74 6.25 -5.56
C LYS A 158 11.38 6.60 -7.00
N ARG A 159 10.19 6.19 -7.45
CA ARG A 159 9.71 6.41 -8.82
C ARG A 159 8.33 7.04 -8.83
N PHE A 160 8.05 7.82 -9.87
CA PHE A 160 6.76 8.45 -10.10
C PHE A 160 6.03 7.80 -11.27
N TYR A 161 4.71 7.56 -11.11
CA TYR A 161 3.82 7.05 -12.13
C TYR A 161 2.57 7.94 -12.21
N LYS A 162 2.20 8.31 -13.44
CA LYS A 162 0.93 9.01 -13.67
C LYS A 162 -0.24 8.06 -13.47
N TYR A 163 -1.37 8.60 -13.07
CA TYR A 163 -2.61 7.82 -13.09
C TYR A 163 -2.92 7.36 -14.52
N GLY A 164 -3.28 6.10 -14.69
CA GLY A 164 -3.51 5.50 -16.00
C GLY A 164 -2.25 5.01 -16.73
N ASP A 165 -1.07 5.01 -16.10
CA ASP A 165 0.14 4.44 -16.72
C ASP A 165 -0.09 2.98 -17.09
N SER A 166 0.10 2.65 -18.37
CA SER A 166 -0.15 1.32 -18.94
C SER A 166 0.73 0.21 -18.36
N LYS A 167 1.83 0.58 -17.73
CA LYS A 167 2.73 -0.37 -17.04
C LYS A 167 2.14 -0.85 -15.72
N VAL A 168 1.25 -0.09 -15.09
CA VAL A 168 0.61 -0.49 -13.82
C VAL A 168 -0.38 -1.59 -14.10
N ALA A 169 -0.25 -2.70 -13.38
CA ALA A 169 -1.16 -3.84 -13.47
C ALA A 169 -2.33 -3.72 -12.50
N GLY A 170 -2.08 -3.14 -11.34
CA GLY A 170 -3.03 -2.96 -10.24
C GLY A 170 -2.34 -2.97 -8.89
N PHE A 171 -3.13 -3.06 -7.84
CA PHE A 171 -2.71 -2.87 -6.45
C PHE A 171 -3.17 -4.04 -5.58
N GLY A 172 -2.24 -4.61 -4.83
CA GLY A 172 -2.55 -5.49 -3.71
C GLY A 172 -2.88 -4.66 -2.48
N ILE A 173 -3.97 -5.02 -1.80
CA ILE A 173 -4.50 -4.35 -0.61
C ILE A 173 -4.17 -5.21 0.61
N PRO A 174 -3.03 -4.98 1.30
CA PRO A 174 -2.65 -5.78 2.46
C PRO A 174 -3.59 -5.54 3.65
N ARG A 175 -3.69 -6.55 4.52
CA ARG A 175 -4.33 -6.40 5.83
C ARG A 175 -3.35 -5.73 6.78
N PHE A 176 -3.51 -4.45 7.00
CA PHE A 176 -2.80 -3.74 8.06
C PHE A 176 -3.71 -3.61 9.29
N ASP A 177 -3.14 -3.82 10.47
CA ASP A 177 -3.79 -3.54 11.74
C ASP A 177 -3.66 -2.06 12.04
N GLY A 178 -4.81 -1.38 12.12
CA GLY A 178 -4.87 0.03 12.47
C GLY A 178 -4.41 0.99 11.37
N TYR A 179 -5.25 1.94 11.08
CA TYR A 179 -4.91 3.13 10.31
C TYR A 179 -4.64 4.25 11.30
N GLU A 180 -3.40 4.42 11.76
CA GLU A 180 -3.01 5.69 12.31
C GLU A 180 -2.84 6.67 11.15
N LEU A 181 -3.85 7.49 10.92
CA LEU A 181 -3.63 8.80 10.33
C LEU A 181 -2.47 9.44 11.12
N ALA A 182 -1.40 9.84 10.41
CA ALA A 182 -0.36 10.62 11.02
C ALA A 182 -1.03 11.70 11.86
N ALA A 183 -0.84 11.65 13.17
CA ALA A 183 -1.17 12.79 14.00
C ALA A 183 -0.42 13.96 13.38
N ALA A 184 -1.15 14.94 12.88
CA ALA A 184 -0.57 16.23 12.59
C ALA A 184 0.20 16.67 13.84
N PRO A 185 1.36 17.33 13.70
CA PRO A 185 2.09 17.82 14.85
C PRO A 185 1.08 18.52 15.76
N SER A 186 1.07 18.15 17.04
CA SER A 186 0.10 18.61 18.04
C SER A 186 0.02 20.13 18.01
N ALA A 187 -0.97 20.66 17.31
CA ALA A 187 -1.42 22.02 17.52
C ALA A 187 -2.07 22.08 18.90
N PRO A 188 -1.96 23.20 19.62
CA PRO A 188 -2.52 23.36 20.95
C PRO A 188 -4.01 22.99 20.90
N SER A 189 -4.49 22.26 21.91
CA SER A 189 -5.84 21.74 22.05
C SER A 189 -6.89 22.81 21.78
N VAL A 190 -7.46 22.78 20.58
CA VAL A 190 -8.69 23.48 20.27
C VAL A 190 -9.84 22.57 20.77
N PRO A 191 -10.94 23.11 21.34
CA PRO A 191 -12.06 22.31 21.78
C PRO A 191 -12.52 21.37 20.65
N VAL A 192 -12.80 20.12 20.98
CA VAL A 192 -13.33 19.11 20.04
C VAL A 192 -14.68 19.65 19.54
N GLU A 193 -14.70 20.21 18.34
CA GLU A 193 -15.95 20.43 17.63
C GLU A 193 -16.58 19.05 17.37
N GLU A 194 -17.79 18.85 17.85
CA GLU A 194 -18.56 17.66 17.53
C GLU A 194 -18.67 17.52 16.01
N LYS A 195 -18.25 16.37 15.50
CA LYS A 195 -18.28 16.07 14.09
C LYS A 195 -19.73 16.16 13.58
N PRO A 196 -20.01 16.94 12.52
CA PRO A 196 -21.38 17.07 12.02
C PRO A 196 -21.99 15.71 11.69
N GLU A 197 -23.28 15.54 12.00
CA GLU A 197 -24.01 14.34 11.61
C GLU A 197 -24.01 14.18 10.08
N PHE A 198 -23.81 12.94 9.61
CA PHE A 198 -23.84 12.67 8.17
C PHE A 198 -25.30 12.67 7.67
N ASN A 199 -25.72 13.80 7.12
CA ASN A 199 -27.06 14.09 6.65
C ASN A 199 -27.03 14.82 5.30
N ASP A 200 -28.22 15.13 4.75
CA ASP A 200 -28.35 15.79 3.44
C ASP A 200 -27.68 17.16 3.38
N ASP A 201 -27.69 17.92 4.48
CA ASP A 201 -27.03 19.25 4.53
C ASP A 201 -25.50 19.12 4.42
N LEU A 202 -24.90 18.12 5.09
CA LEU A 202 -23.49 17.84 4.97
C LEU A 202 -23.15 17.34 3.56
N ILE A 203 -23.98 16.48 2.98
CA ILE A 203 -23.81 16.01 1.60
C ILE A 203 -23.81 17.18 0.61
N ASP A 204 -24.73 18.13 0.76
CA ASP A 204 -24.78 19.35 -0.06
C ASP A 204 -23.54 20.22 0.11
N GLN A 205 -23.07 20.43 1.33
CA GLN A 205 -21.84 21.17 1.59
C GLN A 205 -20.63 20.51 0.95
N LEU A 206 -20.47 19.19 1.10
CA LEU A 206 -19.38 18.45 0.50
C LEU A 206 -19.44 18.44 -1.04
N ALA A 207 -20.65 18.34 -1.62
CA ALA A 207 -20.84 18.43 -3.05
C ALA A 207 -20.43 19.81 -3.60
N ARG A 208 -20.81 20.91 -2.94
CA ARG A 208 -20.37 22.28 -3.32
C ARG A 208 -18.86 22.45 -3.20
N LYS A 209 -18.22 21.92 -2.16
CA LYS A 209 -16.75 21.90 -2.04
C LYS A 209 -16.09 21.12 -3.18
N CYS A 210 -16.68 20.01 -3.62
CA CYS A 210 -16.20 19.28 -4.80
C CYS A 210 -16.28 20.13 -6.08
N ILE A 211 -17.39 20.85 -6.26
CA ILE A 211 -17.59 21.75 -7.42
C ILE A 211 -16.56 22.88 -7.41
N ASN A 212 -16.25 23.42 -6.24
CA ASN A 212 -15.25 24.48 -6.07
C ASN A 212 -13.80 23.98 -6.18
N GLY A 213 -13.58 22.66 -6.28
CA GLY A 213 -12.25 22.09 -6.44
C GLY A 213 -11.49 21.76 -5.15
N ASP A 214 -12.10 21.96 -3.95
CA ASP A 214 -11.43 21.79 -2.64
C ASP A 214 -10.88 20.36 -2.42
N PHE A 215 -11.51 19.39 -3.04
CA PHE A 215 -11.09 17.96 -2.96
C PHE A 215 -10.27 17.52 -4.19
N GLY A 216 -9.98 18.41 -5.15
CA GLY A 216 -9.29 18.06 -6.40
C GLY A 216 -10.14 17.20 -7.33
N ASN A 217 -9.48 16.54 -8.30
CA ASN A 217 -10.13 15.65 -9.26
C ASN A 217 -10.08 14.18 -8.80
N TYR A 218 -10.80 13.29 -9.50
CA TYR A 218 -10.66 11.86 -9.35
C TYR A 218 -9.22 11.41 -9.72
N PRO A 219 -8.56 10.50 -8.98
CA PRO A 219 -9.08 9.72 -7.84
C PRO A 219 -8.93 10.41 -6.47
N LEU A 220 -8.18 11.52 -6.39
CA LEU A 220 -7.89 12.22 -5.14
C LEU A 220 -9.17 12.65 -4.41
N ARG A 221 -10.19 13.11 -5.15
CA ARG A 221 -11.49 13.48 -4.58
C ARG A 221 -12.12 12.33 -3.79
N LYS A 222 -12.11 11.12 -4.36
CA LYS A 222 -12.65 9.92 -3.68
C LYS A 222 -11.90 9.63 -2.39
N GLN A 223 -10.58 9.69 -2.41
CA GLN A 223 -9.75 9.43 -1.23
C GLN A 223 -10.01 10.46 -0.12
N LYS A 224 -9.97 11.75 -0.46
CA LYS A 224 -10.21 12.83 0.51
C LYS A 224 -11.61 12.75 1.13
N LEU A 225 -12.64 12.49 0.34
CA LEU A 225 -14.00 12.36 0.84
C LEU A 225 -14.16 11.16 1.78
N ASN A 226 -13.61 10.01 1.39
CA ASN A 226 -13.70 8.80 2.22
C ASN A 226 -12.85 8.90 3.50
N SER A 227 -11.81 9.76 3.52
CA SER A 227 -10.99 10.01 4.71
C SER A 227 -11.65 10.92 5.76
N LEU A 228 -12.80 11.53 5.46
CA LEU A 228 -13.53 12.37 6.42
C LEU A 228 -14.15 11.58 7.58
N GLY A 229 -14.03 10.23 7.54
CA GLY A 229 -14.44 9.36 8.64
C GLY A 229 -15.95 9.09 8.72
N TYR A 230 -16.67 9.31 7.63
CA TYR A 230 -18.09 8.92 7.47
C TYR A 230 -18.26 7.63 6.66
N GLY A 231 -17.17 6.88 6.45
CA GLY A 231 -17.15 5.71 5.60
C GLY A 231 -16.97 6.03 4.10
N ASN A 232 -17.43 5.15 3.23
CA ASN A 232 -17.31 5.33 1.78
C ASN A 232 -18.40 6.25 1.25
N ILE A 233 -18.21 7.57 1.36
CA ILE A 233 -19.22 8.58 1.00
C ILE A 233 -19.06 9.15 -0.41
N TYR A 234 -17.98 8.84 -1.10
CA TYR A 234 -17.68 9.41 -2.43
C TYR A 234 -18.85 9.29 -3.41
N SER A 235 -19.43 8.11 -3.54
CA SER A 235 -20.53 7.86 -4.50
C SER A 235 -21.80 8.68 -4.18
N ILE A 236 -22.06 8.92 -2.89
CA ILE A 236 -23.21 9.72 -2.43
C ILE A 236 -22.99 11.19 -2.77
N VAL A 237 -21.81 11.71 -2.40
CA VAL A 237 -21.43 13.11 -2.67
C VAL A 237 -21.33 13.37 -4.18
N GLN A 238 -20.74 12.46 -4.95
CA GLN A 238 -20.62 12.62 -6.40
C GLN A 238 -21.98 12.61 -7.11
N ARG A 239 -22.92 11.82 -6.65
CA ARG A 239 -24.31 11.88 -7.15
C ARG A 239 -24.91 13.27 -6.91
N ARG A 240 -24.73 13.84 -5.72
CA ARG A 240 -25.21 15.19 -5.40
C ARG A 240 -24.51 16.26 -6.24
N VAL A 241 -23.23 16.12 -6.50
CA VAL A 241 -22.48 17.00 -7.46
C VAL A 241 -23.16 16.98 -8.82
N ASN A 242 -23.46 15.81 -9.37
CA ASN A 242 -24.12 15.68 -10.66
C ASN A 242 -25.53 16.27 -10.66
N GLU A 243 -26.31 16.10 -9.60
CA GLU A 243 -27.64 16.72 -9.44
C GLU A 243 -27.57 18.25 -9.41
N ILE A 244 -26.52 18.84 -8.83
CA ILE A 244 -26.34 20.30 -8.79
C ILE A 244 -25.91 20.86 -10.14
N ILE A 245 -25.03 20.15 -10.86
CA ILE A 245 -24.45 20.66 -12.11
C ILE A 245 -25.42 20.49 -13.30
N TYR A 246 -26.23 19.44 -13.32
CA TYR A 246 -27.08 19.09 -14.47
C TYR A 246 -28.56 19.37 -14.25
N ARG A 247 -28.91 20.16 -13.22
CA ARG A 247 -30.22 20.79 -13.08
C ARG A 247 -30.27 22.08 -13.87
#